data_4cc228e5e23d4e73af4281bcbbc81df8
#
_entry.id   4cc228e5e23d4e73af4281bcbbc81df8
#
_cell.length_a   1.000
_cell.length_b   1.000
_cell.length_c   1.000
_cell.angle_alpha   90.00
_cell.angle_beta   90.00
_cell.angle_gamma   90.00
#
_symmetry.space_group_name_H-M   'P 1'
#
loop_
_entity.id
_entity.type
_entity.pdbx_description
1 polymer ?
#
loop_
_entity_poly.entity_id
_entity_poly.type
_entity_poly.pdbx_seq_one_letter_code
_entity_poly.pdbx_strand_id
1 'polypeptide(L)'
;EVRFQTPDIFGAGARFEGAFRIPGSTSFCTLANSTGFLLGGDTGREYTDEFWGYMTSKKEWLPLRSQPEKLSGQACFSIGFGLWTFGGLDNTGKICDSLYVYSTSDNSWSAVQTDQQRPKGMYRAACCRMEDQAFLIGGRRGNELIDEVWTYEPSAFVWSKKSNFPIKQYGGISVVIGDRIYAGLGIINKADPSLEYTTQFWSTDKNAVAWEKEASFPGRMLLCAIAYGNYVYGVDGDGYIWCYDPDSQNWSQKSQLPAANRSVHCM
;
A
#
# COMPACT_ATOMS: atom_id res chain seq x y z
N GLU A 1 3.81 -22.20 -9.36
CA GLU A 1 2.38 -21.96 -9.69
C GLU A 1 1.65 -21.58 -8.40
N VAL A 2 1.41 -20.32 -8.19
CA VAL A 2 0.67 -19.83 -7.01
C VAL A 2 -0.79 -19.71 -7.42
N ARG A 3 -1.64 -20.58 -6.91
CA ARG A 3 -3.10 -20.48 -7.08
C ARG A 3 -3.67 -19.80 -5.85
N PHE A 4 -4.15 -18.57 -5.98
CA PHE A 4 -4.96 -17.91 -4.97
C PHE A 4 -6.42 -18.32 -5.18
N GLN A 5 -6.96 -19.12 -4.28
CA GLN A 5 -8.40 -19.19 -4.09
C GLN A 5 -8.74 -18.23 -2.95
N THR A 6 -9.34 -17.10 -3.26
CA THR A 6 -10.02 -16.32 -2.24
C THR A 6 -11.26 -17.11 -1.81
N PRO A 7 -11.52 -17.27 -0.51
CA PRO A 7 -12.81 -17.79 -0.08
C PRO A 7 -13.93 -16.89 -0.60
N ASP A 8 -15.09 -17.44 -0.87
CA ASP A 8 -16.29 -16.81 -1.46
C ASP A 8 -16.88 -15.60 -0.70
N ILE A 9 -16.14 -14.98 0.19
CA ILE A 9 -16.53 -13.75 0.90
C ILE A 9 -16.71 -12.57 -0.05
N PHE A 10 -16.14 -12.65 -1.26
CA PHE A 10 -16.21 -11.60 -2.28
C PHE A 10 -16.95 -11.99 -3.57
N GLY A 11 -17.75 -13.06 -3.55
CA GLY A 11 -18.52 -13.49 -4.71
C GLY A 11 -17.67 -13.73 -5.96
N ALA A 12 -17.29 -14.98 -6.21
CA ALA A 12 -16.52 -15.49 -7.34
C ALA A 12 -15.03 -15.04 -7.35
N GLY A 13 -14.18 -15.85 -6.72
CA GLY A 13 -12.74 -15.64 -6.68
C GLY A 13 -12.08 -15.49 -8.06
N ALA A 14 -11.22 -14.51 -8.19
CA ALA A 14 -10.37 -14.39 -9.34
C ALA A 14 -9.38 -15.56 -9.38
N ARG A 15 -9.39 -16.35 -10.46
CA ARG A 15 -8.39 -17.36 -10.73
C ARG A 15 -7.25 -16.74 -11.53
N PHE A 16 -6.03 -16.84 -11.00
CA PHE A 16 -4.85 -16.69 -11.82
C PHE A 16 -4.67 -17.98 -12.65
N GLU A 17 -4.98 -17.92 -13.93
CA GLU A 17 -4.62 -18.96 -14.87
C GLU A 17 -3.42 -18.47 -15.68
N GLY A 18 -2.21 -18.95 -15.33
CA GLY A 18 -0.97 -18.64 -16.01
C GLY A 18 0.22 -18.54 -15.06
N ALA A 19 1.42 -18.67 -15.59
CA ALA A 19 2.67 -18.54 -14.83
C ALA A 19 3.05 -17.05 -14.59
N PHE A 20 2.13 -16.26 -14.05
CA PHE A 20 2.43 -14.89 -13.67
C PHE A 20 3.03 -14.89 -12.26
N ARG A 21 4.27 -14.42 -12.15
CA ARG A 21 4.95 -14.26 -10.87
C ARG A 21 4.85 -12.81 -10.44
N ILE A 22 4.12 -12.54 -9.36
CA ILE A 22 4.06 -11.20 -8.77
C ILE A 22 5.43 -10.91 -8.15
N PRO A 23 6.13 -9.84 -8.57
CA PRO A 23 7.36 -9.40 -7.94
C PRO A 23 7.16 -9.03 -6.48
N GLY A 24 8.18 -9.19 -5.64
CA GLY A 24 8.15 -8.72 -4.26
C GLY A 24 8.03 -7.19 -4.20
N SER A 25 7.42 -6.66 -3.13
CA SER A 25 7.20 -5.21 -2.95
C SER A 25 6.53 -4.52 -4.14
N THR A 26 5.64 -5.26 -4.84
CA THR A 26 4.77 -4.72 -5.87
C THR A 26 3.73 -3.82 -5.23
N SER A 27 3.50 -2.66 -5.80
CA SER A 27 2.42 -1.78 -5.36
C SER A 27 1.09 -2.25 -5.94
N PHE A 28 0.08 -2.31 -5.10
CA PHE A 28 -1.29 -2.68 -5.48
C PHE A 28 -2.25 -1.53 -5.23
N CYS A 29 -3.15 -1.28 -6.15
CA CYS A 29 -4.19 -0.27 -6.01
C CYS A 29 -5.46 -0.70 -6.75
N THR A 30 -6.60 -0.17 -6.34
CA THR A 30 -7.89 -0.38 -7.00
C THR A 30 -8.56 0.93 -7.36
N LEU A 31 -9.21 0.98 -8.51
CA LEU A 31 -10.11 2.07 -8.87
C LEU A 31 -11.56 1.75 -8.44
N ALA A 32 -12.36 2.81 -8.32
CA ALA A 32 -13.78 2.69 -7.95
C ALA A 32 -14.62 1.84 -8.91
N ASN A 33 -14.16 1.63 -10.14
CA ASN A 33 -14.80 0.76 -11.15
C ASN A 33 -14.41 -0.71 -11.04
N SER A 34 -13.87 -1.14 -9.92
CA SER A 34 -13.45 -2.53 -9.64
C SER A 34 -12.28 -3.04 -10.51
N THR A 35 -11.46 -2.17 -11.06
CA THR A 35 -10.20 -2.55 -11.72
C THR A 35 -9.08 -2.58 -10.69
N GLY A 36 -8.39 -3.71 -10.55
CA GLY A 36 -7.21 -3.84 -9.72
C GLY A 36 -5.95 -3.56 -10.54
N PHE A 37 -4.93 -2.95 -9.94
CA PHE A 37 -3.66 -2.67 -10.60
C PHE A 37 -2.50 -3.21 -9.79
N LEU A 38 -1.52 -3.81 -10.49
CA LEU A 38 -0.22 -4.21 -9.97
C LEU A 38 0.86 -3.46 -10.75
N LEU A 39 1.77 -2.82 -10.04
CA LEU A 39 2.83 -2.07 -10.69
C LEU A 39 4.16 -2.17 -9.95
N GLY A 40 5.22 -2.20 -10.74
CA GLY A 40 6.58 -2.27 -10.26
C GLY A 40 6.87 -3.51 -9.43
N GLY A 41 7.85 -3.40 -8.54
CA GLY A 41 8.22 -4.44 -7.60
C GLY A 41 9.61 -5.01 -7.84
N ASP A 42 9.99 -5.94 -6.97
CA ASP A 42 11.30 -6.59 -6.95
C ASP A 42 11.19 -8.04 -7.45
N THR A 43 11.83 -8.33 -8.56
CA THR A 43 11.86 -9.69 -9.14
C THR A 43 12.86 -10.63 -8.42
N GLY A 44 13.60 -10.12 -7.45
CA GLY A 44 14.73 -10.79 -6.79
C GLY A 44 16.06 -10.67 -7.57
N ARG A 45 16.04 -10.01 -8.73
CA ARG A 45 17.23 -9.68 -9.54
C ARG A 45 17.30 -8.19 -9.84
N GLU A 46 16.17 -7.60 -10.18
CA GLU A 46 16.02 -6.18 -10.48
C GLU A 46 14.61 -5.71 -10.14
N TYR A 47 14.44 -4.41 -10.01
CA TYR A 47 13.11 -3.79 -9.97
C TYR A 47 12.56 -3.69 -11.38
N THR A 48 11.23 -3.74 -11.49
CA THR A 48 10.54 -3.74 -12.78
C THR A 48 9.68 -2.49 -12.97
N ASP A 49 9.38 -2.16 -14.22
CA ASP A 49 8.43 -1.16 -14.64
C ASP A 49 7.09 -1.76 -15.11
N GLU A 50 6.93 -3.08 -14.94
CA GLU A 50 5.71 -3.77 -15.35
C GLU A 50 4.47 -3.18 -14.69
N PHE A 51 3.42 -3.06 -15.48
CA PHE A 51 2.13 -2.58 -15.04
C PHE A 51 1.02 -3.46 -15.59
N TRP A 52 0.17 -3.94 -14.69
CA TRP A 52 -0.90 -4.89 -14.99
C TRP A 52 -2.23 -4.40 -14.46
N GLY A 53 -3.29 -4.56 -15.24
CA GLY A 53 -4.67 -4.29 -14.84
C GLY A 53 -5.49 -5.57 -14.77
N TYR A 54 -6.21 -5.77 -13.66
CA TYR A 54 -7.18 -6.85 -13.53
C TYR A 54 -8.56 -6.38 -13.97
N MET A 55 -9.05 -6.93 -15.07
CA MET A 55 -10.38 -6.63 -15.61
C MET A 55 -11.41 -7.57 -15.01
N THR A 56 -12.17 -7.10 -14.04
CA THR A 56 -13.17 -7.91 -13.32
C THR A 56 -14.24 -8.51 -14.23
N SER A 57 -14.62 -7.80 -15.30
CA SER A 57 -15.60 -8.29 -16.29
C SER A 57 -15.13 -9.51 -17.08
N LYS A 58 -13.81 -9.60 -17.33
CA LYS A 58 -13.18 -10.71 -18.06
C LYS A 58 -12.51 -11.72 -17.13
N LYS A 59 -12.30 -11.35 -15.86
CA LYS A 59 -11.52 -12.12 -14.87
C LYS A 59 -10.08 -12.40 -15.33
N GLU A 60 -9.47 -11.44 -16.02
CA GLU A 60 -8.15 -11.55 -16.62
C GLU A 60 -7.23 -10.40 -16.18
N TRP A 61 -5.94 -10.71 -16.08
CA TRP A 61 -4.89 -9.71 -15.97
C TRP A 61 -4.38 -9.35 -17.38
N LEU A 62 -4.36 -8.05 -17.68
CA LEU A 62 -3.87 -7.53 -18.95
C LEU A 62 -2.64 -6.66 -18.70
N PRO A 63 -1.58 -6.81 -19.53
CA PRO A 63 -0.45 -5.89 -19.48
C PRO A 63 -0.93 -4.51 -19.96
N LEU A 64 -0.53 -3.49 -19.21
CA LEU A 64 -0.77 -2.10 -19.52
C LEU A 64 0.56 -1.42 -19.87
N ARG A 65 0.51 -0.14 -20.24
CA ARG A 65 1.73 0.59 -20.55
C ARG A 65 2.61 0.69 -19.31
N SER A 66 3.84 0.19 -19.42
CA SER A 66 4.83 0.24 -18.34
C SER A 66 4.94 1.62 -17.72
N GLN A 67 5.15 1.66 -16.42
CA GLN A 67 5.42 2.91 -15.71
C GLN A 67 6.74 3.55 -16.18
N PRO A 68 6.94 4.86 -15.97
CA PRO A 68 8.10 5.57 -16.50
C PRO A 68 9.46 5.11 -15.95
N GLU A 69 9.48 4.52 -14.76
CA GLU A 69 10.71 4.10 -14.08
C GLU A 69 10.55 2.70 -13.47
N LYS A 70 11.66 1.94 -13.40
CA LYS A 70 11.72 0.65 -12.70
C LYS A 70 11.83 0.89 -11.19
N LEU A 71 10.75 0.71 -10.47
CA LEU A 71 10.64 1.05 -9.06
C LEU A 71 10.07 -0.09 -8.22
N SER A 72 10.47 -0.10 -6.95
CA SER A 72 9.92 -0.95 -5.90
C SER A 72 9.49 -0.12 -4.71
N GLY A 73 8.41 -0.51 -4.03
CA GLY A 73 7.95 0.11 -2.79
C GLY A 73 7.49 1.57 -2.92
N GLN A 74 6.93 1.92 -4.06
CA GLN A 74 6.28 3.20 -4.28
C GLN A 74 4.89 3.23 -3.63
N ALA A 75 4.45 4.40 -3.18
CA ALA A 75 3.07 4.62 -2.78
C ALA A 75 2.18 4.65 -4.02
N CYS A 76 1.01 4.02 -3.94
CA CYS A 76 0.05 3.95 -5.02
C CYS A 76 -1.36 4.23 -4.49
N PHE A 77 -2.09 5.13 -5.15
CA PHE A 77 -3.45 5.49 -4.76
C PHE A 77 -4.30 5.89 -5.97
N SER A 78 -5.59 5.73 -5.85
CA SER A 78 -6.54 6.10 -6.90
C SER A 78 -7.45 7.22 -6.42
N ILE A 79 -7.51 8.31 -7.18
CA ILE A 79 -8.42 9.44 -6.94
C ILE A 79 -8.98 9.90 -8.28
N GLY A 80 -10.29 10.07 -8.34
CA GLY A 80 -10.98 10.35 -9.60
C GLY A 80 -10.80 9.22 -10.60
N PHE A 81 -10.39 9.52 -11.81
CA PHE A 81 -10.11 8.54 -12.87
C PHE A 81 -8.61 8.22 -13.01
N GLY A 82 -7.77 8.75 -12.13
CA GLY A 82 -6.33 8.57 -12.16
C GLY A 82 -5.83 7.54 -11.16
N LEU A 83 -4.83 6.77 -11.59
CA LEU A 83 -3.96 6.02 -10.69
C LEU A 83 -2.68 6.83 -10.50
N TRP A 84 -2.36 7.12 -9.27
CA TRP A 84 -1.24 7.99 -8.89
C TRP A 84 -0.16 7.18 -8.20
N THR A 85 1.11 7.52 -8.49
CA THR A 85 2.25 6.88 -7.83
C THR A 85 3.27 7.91 -7.37
N PHE A 86 3.87 7.68 -6.20
CA PHE A 86 4.90 8.57 -5.65
C PHE A 86 5.99 7.77 -4.93
N GLY A 87 7.22 8.20 -5.11
CA GLY A 87 8.36 7.60 -4.42
C GLY A 87 8.80 6.27 -5.01
N GLY A 88 9.34 5.41 -4.15
CA GLY A 88 9.92 4.12 -4.55
C GLY A 88 11.44 4.19 -4.72
N LEU A 89 12.06 3.02 -4.83
CA LEU A 89 13.50 2.83 -4.97
C LEU A 89 13.81 2.26 -6.35
N ASP A 90 14.79 2.84 -7.05
CA ASP A 90 15.28 2.33 -8.32
C ASP A 90 16.43 1.31 -8.16
N ASN A 91 16.82 0.67 -9.27
CA ASN A 91 17.90 -0.34 -9.30
C ASN A 91 19.28 0.21 -8.92
N THR A 92 19.46 1.51 -8.82
CA THR A 92 20.70 2.15 -8.37
C THR A 92 20.73 2.46 -6.88
N GLY A 93 19.61 2.23 -6.19
CA GLY A 93 19.41 2.60 -4.78
C GLY A 93 18.98 4.05 -4.59
N LYS A 94 18.65 4.76 -5.67
CA LYS A 94 18.12 6.13 -5.61
C LYS A 94 16.62 6.08 -5.34
N ILE A 95 16.16 6.97 -4.48
CA ILE A 95 14.74 7.14 -4.22
C ILE A 95 14.16 8.13 -5.25
N CYS A 96 13.13 7.67 -5.94
CA CYS A 96 12.33 8.52 -6.82
C CYS A 96 11.55 9.55 -6.00
N ASP A 97 11.48 10.77 -6.48
CA ASP A 97 10.67 11.83 -5.87
C ASP A 97 9.64 12.42 -6.85
N SER A 98 9.43 11.74 -7.97
CA SER A 98 8.43 12.11 -8.96
C SER A 98 7.04 11.62 -8.56
N LEU A 99 6.04 12.42 -8.90
CA LEU A 99 4.64 12.05 -8.88
C LEU A 99 4.20 11.76 -10.29
N TYR A 100 3.67 10.56 -10.52
CA TYR A 100 3.12 10.16 -11.81
C TYR A 100 1.63 9.90 -11.70
N VAL A 101 0.92 10.14 -12.78
CA VAL A 101 -0.47 9.75 -12.94
C VAL A 101 -0.63 8.89 -14.20
N TYR A 102 -1.34 7.79 -14.06
CA TYR A 102 -1.79 6.95 -15.16
C TYR A 102 -3.23 7.29 -15.52
N SER A 103 -3.45 7.54 -16.82
CA SER A 103 -4.77 7.73 -17.40
C SER A 103 -5.27 6.41 -17.99
N THR A 104 -6.41 5.93 -17.50
CA THR A 104 -7.03 4.69 -18.02
C THR A 104 -7.65 4.86 -19.39
N SER A 105 -7.99 6.09 -19.80
CA SER A 105 -8.65 6.37 -21.07
C SER A 105 -7.72 6.18 -22.27
N ASP A 106 -6.44 6.52 -22.10
CA ASP A 106 -5.44 6.56 -23.16
C ASP A 106 -4.23 5.66 -22.89
N ASN A 107 -4.29 4.87 -21.82
CA ASN A 107 -3.22 3.94 -21.44
C ASN A 107 -1.86 4.65 -21.42
N SER A 108 -1.77 5.79 -20.72
CA SER A 108 -0.57 6.61 -20.70
C SER A 108 -0.21 7.12 -19.31
N TRP A 109 1.09 7.34 -19.09
CA TRP A 109 1.64 7.95 -17.90
C TRP A 109 2.07 9.40 -18.15
N SER A 110 1.85 10.25 -17.17
CA SER A 110 2.31 11.63 -17.18
C SER A 110 2.99 11.98 -15.86
N ALA A 111 4.11 12.69 -15.93
CA ALA A 111 4.71 13.29 -14.75
C ALA A 111 3.91 14.52 -14.33
N VAL A 112 3.65 14.62 -13.02
CA VAL A 112 2.85 15.72 -12.48
C VAL A 112 3.77 16.73 -11.81
N GLN A 113 3.68 17.97 -12.27
CA GLN A 113 4.34 19.09 -11.61
C GLN A 113 3.47 19.56 -10.45
N THR A 114 4.07 19.64 -9.29
CA THR A 114 3.44 20.17 -8.09
C THR A 114 4.20 21.42 -7.63
N ASP A 115 3.63 22.14 -6.68
CA ASP A 115 4.30 23.27 -6.05
C ASP A 115 5.62 22.89 -5.37
N GLN A 116 6.35 23.90 -4.87
CA GLN A 116 7.64 23.66 -4.20
C GLN A 116 7.50 22.97 -2.83
N GLN A 117 6.32 23.04 -2.21
CA GLN A 117 6.05 22.45 -0.91
C GLN A 117 5.54 21.02 -1.07
N ARG A 118 6.45 20.09 -1.39
CA ARG A 118 6.13 18.68 -1.56
C ARG A 118 7.03 17.79 -0.72
N PRO A 119 6.62 16.53 -0.43
CA PRO A 119 7.51 15.59 0.24
C PRO A 119 8.75 15.32 -0.62
N LYS A 120 9.87 15.07 0.04
CA LYS A 120 11.00 14.39 -0.61
C LYS A 120 10.60 12.95 -0.87
N GLY A 121 11.19 12.34 -1.89
CA GLY A 121 10.95 10.94 -2.22
C GLY A 121 11.07 10.02 -1.01
N MET A 122 10.25 8.98 -0.98
CA MET A 122 10.21 8.01 0.12
C MET A 122 9.99 6.60 -0.42
N TYR A 123 10.49 5.63 0.32
CA TYR A 123 10.38 4.20 0.02
C TYR A 123 9.48 3.53 1.04
N ARG A 124 8.49 2.75 0.57
CA ARG A 124 7.55 1.98 1.39
C ARG A 124 6.83 2.82 2.47
N ALA A 125 6.37 4.01 2.11
CA ALA A 125 5.40 4.72 2.92
C ALA A 125 4.06 3.97 2.90
N ALA A 126 3.37 3.92 4.04
CA ALA A 126 1.98 3.46 4.04
C ALA A 126 1.12 4.49 3.32
N CYS A 127 0.19 4.03 2.49
CA CYS A 127 -0.63 4.91 1.68
C CYS A 127 -2.09 4.51 1.73
N CYS A 128 -2.97 5.47 1.95
CA CYS A 128 -4.41 5.29 1.85
C CYS A 128 -5.08 6.51 1.20
N ARG A 129 -6.32 6.31 0.76
CA ARG A 129 -7.17 7.38 0.27
C ARG A 129 -8.31 7.61 1.25
N MET A 130 -8.56 8.88 1.57
CA MET A 130 -9.75 9.31 2.29
C MET A 130 -10.38 10.48 1.55
N GLU A 131 -11.65 10.35 1.16
CA GLU A 131 -12.34 11.31 0.28
C GLU A 131 -11.51 11.51 -1.03
N ASP A 132 -11.20 12.75 -1.38
CA ASP A 132 -10.42 13.11 -2.57
C ASP A 132 -8.95 13.44 -2.25
N GLN A 133 -8.44 12.95 -1.13
CA GLN A 133 -7.05 13.11 -0.72
C GLN A 133 -6.36 11.76 -0.52
N ALA A 134 -5.11 11.69 -0.96
CA ALA A 134 -4.20 10.60 -0.59
C ALA A 134 -3.41 10.98 0.66
N PHE A 135 -3.15 9.99 1.51
CA PHE A 135 -2.31 10.11 2.70
C PHE A 135 -1.09 9.22 2.55
N LEU A 136 0.09 9.79 2.74
CA LEU A 136 1.36 9.08 2.78
C LEU A 136 1.91 9.18 4.21
N ILE A 137 2.19 8.04 4.83
CA ILE A 137 2.52 7.96 6.25
C ILE A 137 3.83 7.20 6.45
N GLY A 138 4.82 7.89 7.03
CA GLY A 138 6.12 7.30 7.29
C GLY A 138 6.91 7.00 6.02
N GLY A 139 7.65 5.89 6.04
CA GLY A 139 8.53 5.48 4.94
C GLY A 139 10.01 5.57 5.32
N ARG A 140 10.89 5.41 4.33
CA ARG A 140 12.33 5.46 4.50
C ARG A 140 12.99 6.32 3.42
N ARG A 141 14.03 7.10 3.79
CA ARG A 141 14.95 7.81 2.89
C ARG A 141 16.37 7.33 3.14
N GLY A 142 16.90 6.53 2.21
CA GLY A 142 18.18 5.87 2.46
C GLY A 142 18.12 5.04 3.75
N ASN A 143 18.93 5.39 4.73
CA ASN A 143 18.96 4.73 6.05
C ASN A 143 18.11 5.44 7.13
N GLU A 144 17.37 6.50 6.77
CA GLU A 144 16.55 7.24 7.72
C GLU A 144 15.10 6.75 7.66
N LEU A 145 14.58 6.35 8.83
CA LEU A 145 13.14 6.14 9.01
C LEU A 145 12.47 7.48 9.25
N ILE A 146 11.34 7.70 8.61
CA ILE A 146 10.61 8.95 8.72
C ILE A 146 9.23 8.73 9.36
N ASP A 147 8.74 9.79 9.98
CA ASP A 147 7.43 9.86 10.62
C ASP A 147 6.54 10.93 9.96
N GLU A 148 6.98 11.45 8.82
CA GLU A 148 6.21 12.47 8.11
C GLU A 148 4.87 11.91 7.64
N VAL A 149 3.85 12.76 7.73
CA VAL A 149 2.54 12.53 7.13
C VAL A 149 2.27 13.64 6.13
N TRP A 150 1.98 13.24 4.92
CA TRP A 150 1.68 14.13 3.82
C TRP A 150 0.34 13.78 3.20
N THR A 151 -0.40 14.79 2.78
CA THR A 151 -1.59 14.61 1.93
C THR A 151 -1.35 15.20 0.56
N TYR A 152 -1.95 14.57 -0.44
CA TYR A 152 -1.99 15.07 -1.80
C TYR A 152 -3.44 15.23 -2.25
N GLU A 153 -3.77 16.41 -2.77
CA GLU A 153 -5.07 16.74 -3.37
C GLU A 153 -4.92 16.94 -4.88
N PRO A 154 -5.33 15.96 -5.71
CA PRO A 154 -5.17 16.03 -7.16
C PRO A 154 -5.92 17.17 -7.84
N SER A 155 -7.08 17.57 -7.33
CA SER A 155 -7.88 18.66 -7.90
C SER A 155 -7.17 20.01 -7.85
N ALA A 156 -6.32 20.20 -6.84
CA ALA A 156 -5.54 21.42 -6.63
C ALA A 156 -4.06 21.27 -7.01
N PHE A 157 -3.58 20.04 -7.25
CA PHE A 157 -2.17 19.69 -7.43
C PHE A 157 -1.28 20.07 -6.24
N VAL A 158 -1.85 20.01 -5.01
CA VAL A 158 -1.21 20.52 -3.79
C VAL A 158 -0.86 19.38 -2.84
N TRP A 159 0.36 19.46 -2.31
CA TRP A 159 0.81 18.69 -1.17
C TRP A 159 0.65 19.49 0.12
N SER A 160 0.24 18.84 1.19
CA SER A 160 0.15 19.45 2.52
C SER A 160 0.81 18.55 3.56
N LYS A 161 1.72 19.09 4.35
CA LYS A 161 2.31 18.39 5.48
C LYS A 161 1.33 18.43 6.65
N LYS A 162 1.11 17.28 7.26
CA LYS A 162 0.28 17.11 8.47
C LYS A 162 1.16 16.92 9.71
N SER A 163 0.53 16.67 10.88
CA SER A 163 1.26 16.27 12.08
C SER A 163 2.01 14.96 11.86
N ASN A 164 3.19 14.83 12.46
CA ASN A 164 3.97 13.61 12.30
C ASN A 164 3.22 12.39 12.87
N PHE A 165 3.45 11.24 12.26
CA PHE A 165 3.04 9.95 12.79
C PHE A 165 3.79 9.66 14.10
N PRO A 166 3.18 9.02 15.10
CA PRO A 166 3.82 8.84 16.41
C PRO A 166 5.10 8.01 16.41
N ILE A 167 5.35 7.25 15.33
CA ILE A 167 6.49 6.33 15.24
C ILE A 167 7.16 6.49 13.88
N LYS A 168 8.48 6.52 13.87
CA LYS A 168 9.28 6.40 12.64
C LYS A 168 9.27 4.96 12.16
N GLN A 169 8.67 4.71 10.99
CA GLN A 169 8.52 3.37 10.43
C GLN A 169 8.44 3.39 8.91
N TYR A 170 8.66 2.24 8.27
CA TYR A 170 8.38 2.00 6.86
C TYR A 170 7.73 0.64 6.64
N GLY A 171 7.10 0.43 5.49
CA GLY A 171 6.42 -0.83 5.20
C GLY A 171 5.29 -1.17 6.20
N GLY A 172 4.69 -0.14 6.79
CA GLY A 172 3.48 -0.29 7.59
C GLY A 172 2.23 -0.34 6.71
N ILE A 173 1.10 -0.56 7.35
CA ILE A 173 -0.21 -0.54 6.70
C ILE A 173 -0.93 0.79 6.94
N SER A 174 -1.84 1.15 6.04
CA SER A 174 -2.86 2.16 6.30
C SER A 174 -4.16 1.80 5.59
N VAL A 175 -5.27 1.97 6.28
CA VAL A 175 -6.63 1.71 5.78
C VAL A 175 -7.59 2.77 6.29
N VAL A 176 -8.71 2.93 5.60
CA VAL A 176 -9.78 3.87 5.98
C VAL A 176 -11.04 3.11 6.31
N ILE A 177 -11.64 3.40 7.46
CA ILE A 177 -12.95 2.91 7.87
C ILE A 177 -13.79 4.11 8.31
N GLY A 178 -14.91 4.32 7.66
CA GLY A 178 -15.76 5.48 7.92
C GLY A 178 -15.00 6.79 7.68
N ASP A 179 -14.90 7.58 8.71
CA ASP A 179 -14.21 8.88 8.73
C ASP A 179 -12.83 8.84 9.41
N ARG A 180 -12.26 7.63 9.63
CA ARG A 180 -10.97 7.45 10.30
C ARG A 180 -9.96 6.70 9.44
N ILE A 181 -8.71 7.14 9.55
CA ILE A 181 -7.53 6.48 9.01
C ILE A 181 -6.91 5.65 10.12
N TYR A 182 -6.63 4.40 9.85
CA TYR A 182 -5.91 3.49 10.74
C TYR A 182 -4.55 3.17 10.13
N ALA A 183 -3.46 3.31 10.89
CA ALA A 183 -2.10 3.09 10.38
C ALA A 183 -1.15 2.55 11.45
N GLY A 184 -0.07 1.90 11.00
CA GLY A 184 0.97 1.39 11.88
C GLY A 184 1.58 0.06 11.42
N LEU A 185 2.06 -0.72 12.37
CA LEU A 185 2.53 -2.09 12.20
C LEU A 185 3.73 -2.24 11.24
N GLY A 186 4.50 -1.18 11.07
CA GLY A 186 5.65 -1.15 10.18
C GLY A 186 6.96 -1.62 10.80
N ILE A 187 8.01 -1.50 10.03
CA ILE A 187 9.38 -1.85 10.41
C ILE A 187 10.04 -0.63 11.06
N ILE A 188 10.61 -0.82 12.24
CA ILE A 188 11.27 0.23 13.03
C ILE A 188 12.79 0.04 13.15
N ASN A 189 13.32 -1.07 12.65
CA ASN A 189 14.76 -1.31 12.62
C ASN A 189 15.37 -0.95 11.26
N LYS A 190 16.47 -0.15 11.30
CA LYS A 190 17.17 0.29 10.09
C LYS A 190 18.11 -0.77 9.52
N ALA A 191 18.73 -1.57 10.39
CA ALA A 191 19.82 -2.46 10.04
C ALA A 191 19.34 -3.84 9.57
N ASP A 192 18.30 -4.37 10.20
CA ASP A 192 17.73 -5.67 9.87
C ASP A 192 16.20 -5.64 9.91
N PRO A 193 15.57 -5.58 8.73
CA PRO A 193 14.11 -5.55 8.63
C PRO A 193 13.41 -6.78 9.21
N SER A 194 14.13 -7.90 9.36
CA SER A 194 13.54 -9.16 9.88
C SER A 194 13.39 -9.17 11.40
N LEU A 195 14.00 -8.23 12.10
CA LEU A 195 14.17 -8.31 13.55
C LEU A 195 13.25 -7.42 14.36
N GLU A 196 12.69 -6.33 13.80
CA GLU A 196 11.94 -5.40 14.63
C GLU A 196 10.78 -4.72 13.90
N TYR A 197 9.57 -5.23 14.17
CA TYR A 197 8.30 -4.66 13.74
C TYR A 197 7.61 -4.02 14.93
N THR A 198 6.97 -2.89 14.70
CA THR A 198 6.08 -2.34 15.73
C THR A 198 4.73 -3.03 15.69
N THR A 199 4.20 -3.33 16.87
CA THR A 199 2.83 -3.81 17.05
C THR A 199 1.84 -2.65 17.28
N GLN A 200 2.34 -1.42 17.27
CA GLN A 200 1.52 -0.25 17.57
C GLN A 200 0.64 0.11 16.38
N PHE A 201 -0.62 0.34 16.69
CA PHE A 201 -1.67 0.71 15.75
C PHE A 201 -2.29 2.03 16.21
N TRP A 202 -2.57 2.90 15.27
CA TRP A 202 -3.00 4.26 15.54
C TRP A 202 -4.10 4.67 14.59
N SER A 203 -4.98 5.57 15.03
CA SER A 203 -5.99 6.16 14.17
C SER A 203 -6.02 7.69 14.24
N THR A 204 -6.56 8.30 13.21
CA THR A 204 -6.75 9.75 13.12
C THR A 204 -7.93 10.08 12.20
N ASP A 205 -8.40 11.31 12.24
CA ASP A 205 -9.35 11.86 11.27
C ASP A 205 -8.64 12.35 9.98
N LYS A 206 -9.41 12.88 9.03
CA LYS A 206 -8.90 13.42 7.78
C LYS A 206 -7.98 14.64 7.92
N ASN A 207 -7.99 15.30 9.07
CA ASN A 207 -7.12 16.45 9.30
C ASN A 207 -5.72 16.01 9.72
N ALA A 208 -5.58 14.80 10.27
CA ALA A 208 -4.34 14.19 10.77
C ALA A 208 -3.57 15.15 11.70
N VAL A 209 -4.30 15.82 12.61
CA VAL A 209 -3.70 16.73 13.60
C VAL A 209 -3.23 15.97 14.82
N ALA A 210 -4.00 14.97 15.25
CA ALA A 210 -3.68 14.14 16.40
C ALA A 210 -3.90 12.65 16.07
N TRP A 211 -3.06 11.80 16.64
CA TRP A 211 -3.14 10.36 16.53
C TRP A 211 -3.60 9.75 17.85
N GLU A 212 -4.58 8.88 17.79
CA GLU A 212 -5.09 8.10 18.91
C GLU A 212 -4.54 6.69 18.85
N LYS A 213 -4.08 6.18 19.98
CA LYS A 213 -3.52 4.84 20.07
C LYS A 213 -4.63 3.81 20.13
N GLU A 214 -4.57 2.84 19.24
CA GLU A 214 -5.47 1.70 19.18
C GLU A 214 -4.88 0.48 19.90
N ALA A 215 -5.66 -0.62 19.97
CA ALA A 215 -5.15 -1.88 20.50
C ALA A 215 -3.96 -2.37 19.70
N SER A 216 -2.90 -2.76 20.39
CA SER A 216 -1.69 -3.31 19.78
C SER A 216 -2.00 -4.63 19.06
N PHE A 217 -1.39 -4.82 17.90
CA PHE A 217 -1.49 -6.07 17.15
C PHE A 217 -0.83 -7.23 17.93
N PRO A 218 -1.51 -8.35 18.16
CA PRO A 218 -0.95 -9.45 18.95
C PRO A 218 -0.01 -10.36 18.18
N GLY A 219 0.03 -10.26 16.84
CA GLY A 219 0.94 -11.02 15.97
C GLY A 219 2.31 -10.37 15.82
N ARG A 220 3.15 -10.97 14.96
CA ARG A 220 4.52 -10.46 14.74
C ARG A 220 4.61 -9.36 13.70
N MET A 221 4.03 -9.55 12.54
CA MET A 221 4.12 -8.66 11.39
C MET A 221 2.90 -8.81 10.51
N LEU A 222 2.21 -7.75 10.23
CA LEU A 222 1.14 -7.75 9.24
C LEU A 222 1.72 -7.39 7.87
N LEU A 223 1.59 -8.30 6.91
CA LEU A 223 2.17 -8.12 5.56
C LEU A 223 1.33 -7.22 4.67
N CYS A 224 0.01 -7.31 4.82
CA CYS A 224 -0.95 -6.49 4.10
C CYS A 224 -2.23 -6.36 4.90
N ALA A 225 -2.99 -5.31 4.61
CA ALA A 225 -4.31 -5.12 5.20
C ALA A 225 -5.27 -4.45 4.22
N ILE A 226 -6.55 -4.75 4.40
CA ILE A 226 -7.67 -4.12 3.69
C ILE A 226 -8.76 -3.73 4.68
N ALA A 227 -9.49 -2.67 4.39
CA ALA A 227 -10.75 -2.37 5.06
C ALA A 227 -11.90 -3.08 4.34
N TYR A 228 -12.74 -3.77 5.08
CA TYR A 228 -13.98 -4.37 4.57
C TYR A 228 -15.10 -4.23 5.58
N GLY A 229 -16.17 -3.57 5.17
CA GLY A 229 -17.19 -3.10 6.11
C GLY A 229 -16.57 -2.17 7.15
N ASN A 230 -16.85 -2.43 8.42
CA ASN A 230 -16.31 -1.66 9.54
C ASN A 230 -15.07 -2.32 10.19
N TYR A 231 -14.37 -3.19 9.47
CA TYR A 231 -13.26 -3.98 10.01
C TYR A 231 -11.98 -3.82 9.19
N VAL A 232 -10.83 -3.98 9.86
CA VAL A 232 -9.55 -4.18 9.16
C VAL A 232 -9.24 -5.66 9.10
N TYR A 233 -9.03 -6.19 7.91
CA TYR A 233 -8.53 -7.55 7.72
C TYR A 233 -7.08 -7.51 7.25
N GLY A 234 -6.25 -8.38 7.77
CA GLY A 234 -4.87 -8.47 7.36
C GLY A 234 -4.31 -9.88 7.45
N VAL A 235 -3.20 -10.11 6.75
CA VAL A 235 -2.47 -11.38 6.76
C VAL A 235 -1.11 -11.15 7.38
N ASP A 236 -0.74 -11.97 8.37
CA ASP A 236 0.58 -11.93 8.99
C ASP A 236 1.63 -12.80 8.28
N GLY A 237 2.88 -12.69 8.73
CA GLY A 237 4.01 -13.44 8.17
C GLY A 237 3.91 -14.95 8.31
N ASP A 238 3.08 -15.45 9.23
CA ASP A 238 2.81 -16.87 9.45
C ASP A 238 1.58 -17.37 8.67
N GLY A 239 0.96 -16.47 7.91
CA GLY A 239 -0.20 -16.73 7.07
C GLY A 239 -1.53 -16.77 7.84
N TYR A 240 -1.59 -16.25 9.05
CA TYR A 240 -2.85 -16.09 9.75
C TYR A 240 -3.61 -14.87 9.24
N ILE A 241 -4.92 -15.02 9.11
CA ILE A 241 -5.85 -13.94 8.79
C ILE A 241 -6.35 -13.35 10.09
N TRP A 242 -6.11 -12.07 10.26
CA TRP A 242 -6.52 -11.28 11.41
C TRP A 242 -7.64 -10.31 11.06
N CYS A 243 -8.44 -9.97 12.05
CA CYS A 243 -9.48 -8.97 11.95
C CYS A 243 -9.39 -8.02 13.15
N TYR A 244 -9.34 -6.72 12.88
CA TYR A 244 -9.47 -5.68 13.88
C TYR A 244 -10.86 -5.09 13.82
N ASP A 245 -11.49 -4.99 14.98
CA ASP A 245 -12.78 -4.36 15.20
C ASP A 245 -12.56 -3.03 15.94
N PRO A 246 -12.79 -1.89 15.28
CA PRO A 246 -12.61 -0.57 15.89
C PRO A 246 -13.56 -0.29 17.05
N ASP A 247 -14.79 -0.80 17.01
CA ASP A 247 -15.80 -0.54 18.04
C ASP A 247 -15.42 -1.21 19.36
N SER A 248 -14.92 -2.44 19.31
CA SER A 248 -14.45 -3.16 20.49
C SER A 248 -12.96 -2.98 20.77
N GLN A 249 -12.23 -2.29 19.88
CA GLN A 249 -10.78 -2.12 19.90
C GLN A 249 -10.04 -3.45 20.08
N ASN A 250 -10.44 -4.48 19.35
CA ASN A 250 -9.92 -5.82 19.56
C ASN A 250 -9.47 -6.48 18.25
N TRP A 251 -8.32 -7.18 18.32
CA TRP A 251 -7.82 -8.06 17.28
C TRP A 251 -8.28 -9.49 17.50
N SER A 252 -8.75 -10.16 16.47
CA SER A 252 -9.12 -11.57 16.49
C SER A 252 -8.55 -12.31 15.30
N GLN A 253 -7.99 -13.48 15.54
CA GLN A 253 -7.55 -14.40 14.50
C GLN A 253 -8.77 -15.11 13.91
N LYS A 254 -8.94 -15.08 12.59
CA LYS A 254 -10.11 -15.66 11.90
C LYS A 254 -9.80 -17.00 11.27
N SER A 255 -8.70 -17.12 10.55
CA SER A 255 -8.31 -18.35 9.88
C SER A 255 -6.81 -18.34 9.55
N GLN A 256 -6.35 -19.35 8.84
CA GLN A 256 -4.98 -19.45 8.35
C GLN A 256 -4.98 -19.84 6.87
N LEU A 257 -4.13 -19.20 6.09
CA LEU A 257 -3.90 -19.58 4.71
C LEU A 257 -3.33 -21.00 4.61
N PRO A 258 -3.67 -21.78 3.58
CA PRO A 258 -3.08 -23.11 3.36
C PRO A 258 -1.54 -23.04 3.33
N ALA A 259 -0.89 -24.06 3.88
CA ALA A 259 0.58 -24.08 4.08
C ALA A 259 1.44 -24.09 2.81
N ALA A 260 0.85 -24.22 1.63
CA ALA A 260 1.57 -24.32 0.36
C ALA A 260 2.04 -22.94 -0.11
N ASN A 261 3.36 -22.73 -0.06
CA ASN A 261 4.08 -21.58 -0.69
C ASN A 261 3.63 -20.20 -0.20
N ARG A 262 3.92 -19.88 1.04
CA ARG A 262 3.60 -18.59 1.66
C ARG A 262 4.65 -17.53 1.30
N SER A 263 4.51 -16.87 0.19
CA SER A 263 5.07 -15.55 0.01
C SER A 263 3.93 -14.58 -0.27
N VAL A 264 3.43 -13.94 0.77
CA VAL A 264 2.44 -12.86 0.63
C VAL A 264 3.20 -11.58 0.41
N HIS A 265 3.09 -11.02 -0.78
CA HIS A 265 3.79 -9.81 -1.21
C HIS A 265 2.76 -8.76 -1.67
N CYS A 266 1.83 -8.39 -0.79
CA CYS A 266 0.97 -7.23 -1.03
C CYS A 266 1.32 -6.13 -0.01
N MET A 267 1.62 -4.96 -0.49
CA MET A 267 1.66 -3.73 0.29
C MET A 267 0.99 -2.63 -0.50
#